data_b8bea867644fcf7454573ace2e2e261b
#
_entry.id   b8bea867644fcf7454573ace2e2e261b
#
_cell.length_a   1.000
_cell.length_b   1.000
_cell.length_c   1.000
_cell.angle_alpha   90.00
_cell.angle_beta   90.00
_cell.angle_gamma   90.00
#
_symmetry.space_group_name_H-M   'P 1'
#
loop_
_entity.id
_entity.type
_entity.pdbx_description
1 polymer ?
#
loop_
_entity_poly.entity_id
_entity_poly.type
_entity_poly.pdbx_seq_one_letter_code
_entity_poly.pdbx_strand_id
1 'polypeptide(L)'
;MDNPIVLTHSNDPSHCTGEGLDVAFLNETAAQLSAATPVHEVLDQVVKFVTTVVQCDSCVVYVLEGEELVLRASKNPHSEVVDRLKMKVGQGITGWVAQHLEPVALGECAYSDPRFKLFNELPEDRFEAFLSVPIVSGGHVVGVINVQNRARHQFKEREIKLIATVGFLVGAEVERVRLESENSILLDRLATRTYLDRAKGILQRELKVSEDEAYRMMQRESQDRCKSMKEIAEAVMLSDDLRRRFR
;
A
#
# COMPACT_ATOMS: atom_id res chain seq x y z
N MET A 1 4.04 -2.83 71.75
CA MET A 1 4.19 -1.42 71.35
C MET A 1 4.57 -1.48 69.90
N ASP A 2 3.54 -1.57 69.06
CA ASP A 2 3.68 -1.75 67.61
C ASP A 2 3.70 -0.39 66.92
N ASN A 3 4.71 -0.17 66.11
CA ASN A 3 4.87 1.04 65.30
C ASN A 3 4.50 0.70 63.86
N PRO A 4 3.48 1.30 63.25
CA PRO A 4 3.12 1.02 61.87
C PRO A 4 4.05 1.74 60.88
N ILE A 5 4.60 0.99 59.92
CA ILE A 5 5.37 1.48 58.79
C ILE A 5 4.44 2.22 57.83
N VAL A 6 4.63 3.52 57.70
CA VAL A 6 3.96 4.37 56.70
C VAL A 6 4.72 4.25 55.37
N LEU A 7 4.10 3.57 54.41
CA LEU A 7 4.58 3.59 53.01
C LEU A 7 4.13 4.91 52.37
N THR A 8 5.07 5.83 52.20
CA THR A 8 4.88 7.03 51.39
C THR A 8 4.99 6.66 49.91
N HIS A 9 3.88 6.60 49.20
CA HIS A 9 3.87 6.61 47.75
C HIS A 9 4.25 8.01 47.28
N SER A 10 5.45 8.14 46.75
CA SER A 10 5.85 9.30 45.92
C SER A 10 5.20 9.18 44.54
N ASN A 11 4.10 9.88 44.34
CA ASN A 11 3.51 10.10 43.03
C ASN A 11 4.39 11.13 42.30
N ASP A 12 5.24 10.65 41.41
CA ASP A 12 6.00 11.50 40.45
C ASP A 12 5.15 11.64 39.18
N PRO A 13 4.63 12.83 38.83
CA PRO A 13 3.72 13.02 37.70
C PRO A 13 4.40 13.12 36.33
N SER A 14 5.71 12.86 36.24
CA SER A 14 6.48 13.07 35.01
C SER A 14 6.49 11.91 34.02
N HIS A 15 5.82 10.77 34.29
CA HIS A 15 5.83 9.58 33.41
C HIS A 15 4.56 9.32 32.60
N CYS A 16 3.48 10.13 32.78
CA CYS A 16 2.17 9.81 32.18
C CYS A 16 1.84 10.46 30.83
N THR A 17 2.71 11.31 30.27
CA THR A 17 2.35 12.07 29.06
C THR A 17 2.64 11.35 27.73
N GLY A 18 3.53 10.35 27.71
CA GLY A 18 3.89 9.63 26.48
C GLY A 18 2.99 8.44 26.15
N GLU A 19 2.53 7.71 27.17
CA GLU A 19 1.72 6.49 26.95
C GLU A 19 0.30 6.78 26.49
N GLY A 20 -0.29 7.89 26.98
CA GLY A 20 -1.66 8.28 26.61
C GLY A 20 -1.79 8.73 25.15
N LEU A 21 -0.75 9.35 24.57
CA LEU A 21 -0.73 9.78 23.17
C LEU A 21 -0.64 8.58 22.23
N ASP A 22 0.16 7.58 22.57
CA ASP A 22 0.37 6.36 21.80
C ASP A 22 -0.93 5.54 21.68
N VAL A 23 -1.64 5.37 22.79
CA VAL A 23 -2.91 4.62 22.83
C VAL A 23 -4.03 5.37 22.13
N ALA A 24 -4.12 6.69 22.29
CA ALA A 24 -5.13 7.51 21.61
C ALA A 24 -4.95 7.43 20.08
N PHE A 25 -3.73 7.51 19.61
CA PHE A 25 -3.44 7.40 18.16
C PHE A 25 -3.72 5.99 17.62
N LEU A 26 -3.34 4.93 18.34
CA LEU A 26 -3.65 3.56 17.92
C LEU A 26 -5.16 3.34 17.81
N ASN A 27 -5.94 3.91 18.73
CA ASN A 27 -7.40 3.86 18.69
C ASN A 27 -7.97 4.68 17.52
N GLU A 28 -7.43 5.85 17.26
CA GLU A 28 -7.85 6.71 16.13
C GLU A 28 -7.51 6.05 14.79
N THR A 29 -6.31 5.50 14.65
CA THR A 29 -5.88 4.73 13.47
C THR A 29 -6.78 3.51 13.27
N ALA A 30 -7.07 2.73 14.33
CA ALA A 30 -7.96 1.59 14.24
C ALA A 30 -9.40 1.97 13.87
N ALA A 31 -9.91 3.12 14.36
CA ALA A 31 -11.23 3.63 14.00
C ALA A 31 -11.30 4.09 12.53
N GLN A 32 -10.23 4.68 12.01
CA GLN A 32 -10.15 5.13 10.61
C GLN A 32 -9.96 3.97 9.64
N LEU A 33 -9.22 2.92 10.02
CA LEU A 33 -9.10 1.68 9.25
C LEU A 33 -10.44 0.94 9.09
N SER A 34 -11.43 1.21 9.94
CA SER A 34 -12.78 0.65 9.80
C SER A 34 -13.70 1.47 8.89
N ALA A 35 -13.32 2.68 8.49
CA ALA A 35 -14.00 3.47 7.46
C ALA A 35 -13.41 3.12 6.08
N ALA A 36 -14.22 3.19 5.02
CA ALA A 36 -13.74 2.98 3.64
C ALA A 36 -12.88 4.16 3.16
N THR A 37 -11.70 4.31 3.76
CA THR A 37 -10.76 5.41 3.51
C THR A 37 -9.78 4.98 2.41
N PRO A 38 -9.49 5.84 1.41
CA PRO A 38 -8.47 5.56 0.41
C PRO A 38 -7.11 5.26 1.05
N VAL A 39 -6.38 4.28 0.52
CA VAL A 39 -5.06 3.87 1.05
C VAL A 39 -4.10 5.04 1.19
N HIS A 40 -4.09 5.97 0.25
CA HIS A 40 -3.23 7.17 0.32
C HIS A 40 -3.47 8.01 1.59
N GLU A 41 -4.74 8.20 1.98
CA GLU A 41 -5.07 8.95 3.21
C GLU A 41 -4.57 8.22 4.46
N VAL A 42 -4.69 6.89 4.49
CA VAL A 42 -4.16 6.05 5.58
C VAL A 42 -2.64 6.18 5.66
N LEU A 43 -1.94 6.09 4.53
CA LEU A 43 -0.49 6.19 4.49
C LEU A 43 0.01 7.60 4.86
N ASP A 44 -0.70 8.65 4.46
CA ASP A 44 -0.40 10.03 4.87
C ASP A 44 -0.54 10.22 6.39
N GLN A 45 -1.53 9.58 7.00
CA GLN A 45 -1.68 9.60 8.44
C GLN A 45 -0.55 8.85 9.15
N VAL A 46 -0.12 7.71 8.60
CA VAL A 46 1.07 6.99 9.09
C VAL A 46 2.28 7.90 9.09
N VAL A 47 2.53 8.60 7.99
CA VAL A 47 3.64 9.57 7.89
C VAL A 47 3.52 10.65 8.95
N LYS A 48 2.34 11.25 9.13
CA LYS A 48 2.07 12.27 10.17
C LYS A 48 2.36 11.74 11.56
N PHE A 49 1.85 10.55 11.88
CA PHE A 49 2.08 9.93 13.18
C PHE A 49 3.55 9.64 13.45
N VAL A 50 4.20 8.93 12.52
CA VAL A 50 5.62 8.57 12.66
C VAL A 50 6.47 9.82 12.91
N THR A 51 6.16 10.92 12.21
CA THR A 51 6.88 12.18 12.36
C THR A 51 6.54 12.94 13.66
N THR A 52 5.49 12.57 14.35
CA THR A 52 5.17 13.07 15.69
C THR A 52 5.92 12.27 16.77
N VAL A 53 6.04 10.95 16.57
CA VAL A 53 6.72 10.04 17.50
C VAL A 53 8.23 10.17 17.41
N VAL A 54 8.77 10.28 16.19
CA VAL A 54 10.20 10.39 15.91
C VAL A 54 10.47 11.70 15.20
N GLN A 55 11.32 12.55 15.82
CA GLN A 55 11.81 13.75 15.15
C GLN A 55 12.68 13.32 13.97
N CYS A 56 12.21 13.57 12.75
CA CYS A 56 12.90 13.17 11.54
C CYS A 56 12.82 14.24 10.45
N ASP A 57 13.84 14.26 9.60
CA ASP A 57 13.91 15.16 8.43
C ASP A 57 13.06 14.61 7.29
N SER A 58 12.98 13.29 7.16
CA SER A 58 12.19 12.60 6.13
C SER A 58 11.51 11.36 6.70
N CYS A 59 10.28 11.13 6.27
CA CYS A 59 9.55 9.89 6.49
C CYS A 59 8.85 9.51 5.18
N VAL A 60 9.10 8.29 4.72
CA VAL A 60 8.55 7.79 3.46
C VAL A 60 7.96 6.40 3.66
N VAL A 61 6.87 6.11 2.95
CA VAL A 61 6.21 4.80 2.98
C VAL A 61 6.17 4.23 1.57
N TYR A 62 6.72 3.03 1.46
CA TYR A 62 6.67 2.21 0.26
C TYR A 62 5.63 1.11 0.42
N VAL A 63 4.89 0.83 -0.65
CA VAL A 63 3.96 -0.31 -0.76
C VAL A 63 4.49 -1.29 -1.79
N LEU A 64 4.40 -2.57 -1.50
CA LEU A 64 4.82 -3.63 -2.40
C LEU A 64 3.76 -3.89 -3.47
N GLU A 65 4.15 -3.74 -4.73
CA GLU A 65 3.33 -4.01 -5.90
C GLU A 65 4.06 -5.01 -6.82
N GLY A 66 3.62 -6.25 -6.80
CA GLY A 66 4.36 -7.34 -7.45
C GLY A 66 5.71 -7.56 -6.80
N GLU A 67 6.80 -7.29 -7.54
CA GLU A 67 8.19 -7.42 -7.06
C GLU A 67 8.84 -6.05 -6.76
N GLU A 68 8.10 -4.95 -6.87
CA GLU A 68 8.60 -3.60 -6.69
C GLU A 68 7.97 -2.91 -5.49
N LEU A 69 8.78 -2.19 -4.75
CA LEU A 69 8.36 -1.26 -3.71
C LEU A 69 8.15 0.11 -4.34
N VAL A 70 6.91 0.59 -4.34
CA VAL A 70 6.51 1.88 -4.91
C VAL A 70 6.32 2.90 -3.79
N LEU A 71 6.92 4.08 -3.89
CA LEU A 71 6.73 5.17 -2.93
C LEU A 71 5.29 5.69 -3.01
N ARG A 72 4.53 5.57 -1.91
CA ARG A 72 3.11 5.93 -1.86
C ARG A 72 2.79 7.10 -0.94
N ALA A 73 3.64 7.38 0.04
CA ALA A 73 3.48 8.56 0.91
C ALA A 73 4.83 9.10 1.36
N SER A 74 4.95 10.42 1.52
CA SER A 74 6.18 11.09 1.92
C SER A 74 5.90 12.37 2.69
N LYS A 75 6.65 12.62 3.76
CA LYS A 75 6.74 13.93 4.44
C LYS A 75 7.80 14.82 3.83
N ASN A 76 8.50 14.45 2.81
CA ASN A 76 9.59 15.24 2.25
C ASN A 76 9.10 16.17 1.12
N PRO A 77 9.84 17.26 0.78
CA PRO A 77 9.51 18.15 -0.33
C PRO A 77 9.41 17.46 -1.72
N HIS A 78 9.76 16.18 -1.82
CA HIS A 78 9.74 15.40 -3.05
C HIS A 78 8.38 14.75 -3.33
N SER A 79 7.30 15.52 -3.29
CA SER A 79 5.96 15.03 -3.65
C SER A 79 5.87 14.57 -5.11
N GLU A 80 6.73 15.10 -5.98
CA GLU A 80 6.78 14.76 -7.42
C GLU A 80 7.28 13.34 -7.71
N VAL A 81 7.97 12.70 -6.76
CA VAL A 81 8.44 11.30 -6.91
C VAL A 81 7.48 10.27 -6.30
N VAL A 82 6.45 10.72 -5.58
CA VAL A 82 5.37 9.83 -5.12
C VAL A 82 4.73 9.18 -6.35
N ASP A 83 4.43 7.89 -6.26
CA ASP A 83 3.92 7.03 -7.33
C ASP A 83 4.88 6.76 -8.50
N ARG A 84 6.06 7.38 -8.51
CA ARG A 84 7.07 7.22 -9.56
C ARG A 84 8.31 6.50 -9.10
N LEU A 85 8.77 6.79 -7.87
CA LEU A 85 9.97 6.18 -7.33
C LEU A 85 9.70 4.72 -6.98
N LYS A 86 10.50 3.83 -7.57
CA LYS A 86 10.39 2.38 -7.41
C LYS A 86 11.73 1.76 -7.09
N MET A 87 11.70 0.69 -6.30
CA MET A 87 12.87 -0.15 -6.05
C MET A 87 12.46 -1.62 -5.98
N LYS A 88 13.39 -2.50 -6.30
CA LYS A 88 13.16 -3.95 -6.18
C LYS A 88 13.32 -4.43 -4.74
N VAL A 89 12.60 -5.47 -4.37
CA VAL A 89 12.86 -6.24 -3.15
C VAL A 89 14.31 -6.71 -3.17
N GLY A 90 15.00 -6.63 -2.02
CA GLY A 90 16.43 -6.90 -1.89
C GLY A 90 17.36 -5.74 -2.27
N GLN A 91 16.86 -4.66 -2.84
CA GLN A 91 17.65 -3.52 -3.27
C GLN A 91 17.69 -2.41 -2.22
N GLY A 92 18.90 -2.01 -1.82
CA GLY A 92 19.06 -0.99 -0.79
C GLY A 92 18.67 -1.50 0.60
N ILE A 93 18.72 -0.62 1.62
CA ILE A 93 18.27 -0.95 2.98
C ILE A 93 16.77 -1.28 2.98
N THR A 94 15.98 -0.49 2.30
CA THR A 94 14.51 -0.67 2.22
C THR A 94 14.13 -2.01 1.59
N GLY A 95 14.74 -2.35 0.45
CA GLY A 95 14.50 -3.63 -0.22
C GLY A 95 15.00 -4.82 0.59
N TRP A 96 16.11 -4.66 1.32
CA TRP A 96 16.61 -5.68 2.23
C TRP A 96 15.62 -5.94 3.37
N VAL A 97 15.06 -4.88 3.99
CA VAL A 97 14.03 -4.98 5.03
C VAL A 97 12.78 -5.68 4.49
N ALA A 98 12.36 -5.36 3.28
CA ALA A 98 11.25 -6.05 2.63
C ALA A 98 11.51 -7.55 2.43
N GLN A 99 12.74 -7.93 2.11
CA GLN A 99 13.11 -9.32 1.87
C GLN A 99 13.23 -10.15 3.16
N HIS A 100 13.75 -9.54 4.25
CA HIS A 100 14.08 -10.26 5.49
C HIS A 100 13.00 -10.08 6.58
N LEU A 101 12.07 -9.14 6.42
CA LEU A 101 11.04 -8.77 7.40
C LEU A 101 11.62 -8.34 8.77
N GLU A 102 12.86 -7.88 8.77
CA GLU A 102 13.57 -7.42 9.95
C GLU A 102 13.83 -5.91 9.88
N PRO A 103 13.56 -5.14 10.94
CA PRO A 103 13.86 -3.71 10.95
C PRO A 103 15.37 -3.46 10.95
N VAL A 104 15.78 -2.39 10.28
CA VAL A 104 17.17 -1.90 10.29
C VAL A 104 17.21 -0.51 10.88
N ALA A 105 18.01 -0.32 11.93
CA ALA A 105 18.22 0.97 12.58
C ALA A 105 19.70 1.33 12.57
N LEU A 106 20.05 2.39 11.87
CA LEU A 106 21.41 2.94 11.75
C LEU A 106 21.39 4.34 12.34
N GLY A 107 22.07 4.55 13.47
CA GLY A 107 22.07 5.84 14.19
C GLY A 107 23.05 6.87 13.62
N GLU A 108 24.02 6.42 12.84
CA GLU A 108 25.06 7.25 12.22
C GLU A 108 25.64 6.58 10.98
N CYS A 109 26.23 7.36 10.08
CA CYS A 109 26.91 6.90 8.88
C CYS A 109 26.09 5.95 8.01
N ALA A 110 24.76 6.10 7.96
CA ALA A 110 23.88 5.21 7.20
C ALA A 110 24.27 5.15 5.71
N TYR A 111 24.79 6.24 5.15
CA TYR A 111 25.28 6.30 3.77
C TYR A 111 26.51 5.41 3.52
N SER A 112 27.20 4.97 4.58
CA SER A 112 28.35 4.04 4.50
C SER A 112 27.93 2.56 4.61
N ASP A 113 26.66 2.25 4.91
CA ASP A 113 26.17 0.88 4.95
C ASP A 113 26.23 0.29 3.54
N PRO A 114 26.79 -0.94 3.36
CA PRO A 114 26.89 -1.58 2.05
C PRO A 114 25.57 -1.74 1.30
N ARG A 115 24.44 -1.71 2.04
CA ARG A 115 23.09 -1.82 1.48
C ARG A 115 22.54 -0.45 1.07
N PHE A 116 23.16 0.66 1.47
CA PHE A 116 22.65 2.00 1.17
C PHE A 116 22.68 2.25 -0.34
N LYS A 117 21.55 2.69 -0.88
CA LYS A 117 21.44 3.05 -2.29
C LYS A 117 20.98 4.49 -2.42
N LEU A 118 21.76 5.27 -3.15
CA LEU A 118 21.35 6.59 -3.62
C LEU A 118 20.44 6.42 -4.86
N PHE A 119 19.39 7.19 -4.91
CA PHE A 119 18.54 7.30 -6.10
C PHE A 119 19.06 8.43 -6.98
N ASN A 120 19.10 8.22 -8.29
CA ASN A 120 19.49 9.26 -9.25
C ASN A 120 18.51 10.44 -9.22
N GLU A 121 17.24 10.17 -8.87
CA GLU A 121 16.18 11.15 -8.73
C GLU A 121 16.31 11.98 -7.45
N LEU A 122 17.09 11.52 -6.46
CA LEU A 122 17.28 12.15 -5.16
C LEU A 122 18.76 12.15 -4.76
N PRO A 123 19.66 12.81 -5.55
CA PRO A 123 21.09 12.73 -5.33
C PRO A 123 21.57 13.43 -4.04
N GLU A 124 20.74 14.31 -3.48
CA GLU A 124 21.05 15.10 -2.27
C GLU A 124 20.65 14.40 -0.97
N ASP A 125 19.90 13.29 -1.05
CA ASP A 125 19.38 12.57 0.11
C ASP A 125 20.46 11.66 0.74
N ARG A 126 21.49 12.30 1.30
CA ARG A 126 22.48 11.63 2.16
C ARG A 126 22.05 11.79 3.61
N PHE A 127 21.57 10.68 4.17
CA PHE A 127 21.14 10.65 5.56
C PHE A 127 22.21 10.03 6.46
N GLU A 128 22.44 10.65 7.62
CA GLU A 128 23.33 10.11 8.66
C GLU A 128 22.67 8.98 9.42
N ALA A 129 21.39 9.12 9.77
CA ALA A 129 20.63 8.08 10.48
C ALA A 129 19.46 7.60 9.64
N PHE A 130 19.23 6.29 9.70
CA PHE A 130 18.23 5.61 8.89
C PHE A 130 17.54 4.50 9.69
N LEU A 131 16.23 4.56 9.80
CA LEU A 131 15.40 3.49 10.33
C LEU A 131 14.47 3.00 9.22
N SER A 132 14.46 1.70 8.99
CA SER A 132 13.58 1.05 8.04
C SER A 132 12.82 -0.08 8.74
N VAL A 133 11.51 -0.08 8.65
CA VAL A 133 10.63 -1.01 9.36
C VAL A 133 9.65 -1.64 8.37
N PRO A 134 9.50 -2.97 8.32
CA PRO A 134 8.57 -3.62 7.41
C PRO A 134 7.12 -3.37 7.81
N ILE A 135 6.26 -3.19 6.83
CA ILE A 135 4.80 -3.28 6.96
C ILE A 135 4.41 -4.71 6.63
N VAL A 136 3.79 -5.41 7.57
CA VAL A 136 3.53 -6.85 7.44
C VAL A 136 2.04 -7.14 7.58
N SER A 137 1.52 -8.01 6.72
CA SER A 137 0.17 -8.57 6.81
C SER A 137 0.20 -10.07 6.55
N GLY A 138 -0.43 -10.88 7.40
CA GLY A 138 -0.48 -12.32 7.22
C GLY A 138 0.88 -13.03 7.15
N GLY A 139 1.93 -12.44 7.75
CA GLY A 139 3.30 -12.97 7.68
C GLY A 139 4.07 -12.60 6.41
N HIS A 140 3.49 -11.78 5.53
CA HIS A 140 4.12 -11.31 4.30
C HIS A 140 4.36 -9.80 4.37
N VAL A 141 5.46 -9.34 3.71
CA VAL A 141 5.70 -7.91 3.54
C VAL A 141 4.68 -7.33 2.55
N VAL A 142 4.05 -6.22 2.93
CA VAL A 142 3.16 -5.43 2.06
C VAL A 142 3.69 -4.01 1.83
N GLY A 143 4.75 -3.64 2.53
CA GLY A 143 5.38 -2.34 2.38
C GLY A 143 6.55 -2.14 3.36
N VAL A 144 7.09 -0.93 3.38
CA VAL A 144 8.19 -0.52 4.28
C VAL A 144 8.03 0.95 4.67
N ILE A 145 8.22 1.26 5.95
CA ILE A 145 8.31 2.63 6.47
C ILE A 145 9.77 2.97 6.68
N ASN A 146 10.23 4.06 6.09
CA ASN A 146 11.57 4.61 6.34
C ASN A 146 11.49 5.93 7.08
N VAL A 147 12.36 6.10 8.06
CA VAL A 147 12.59 7.33 8.81
C VAL A 147 14.05 7.72 8.67
N GLN A 148 14.31 8.96 8.34
CA GLN A 148 15.64 9.41 7.93
C GLN A 148 15.97 10.74 8.59
N ASN A 149 17.22 10.88 9.06
CA ASN A 149 17.76 12.12 9.63
C ASN A 149 19.08 12.49 8.98
N ARG A 150 19.27 13.77 8.70
CA ARG A 150 20.52 14.34 8.18
C ARG A 150 21.60 14.46 9.27
N ALA A 151 21.18 14.48 10.52
CA ALA A 151 22.07 14.41 11.68
C ALA A 151 22.04 13.02 12.31
N ARG A 152 23.03 12.71 13.14
CA ARG A 152 23.06 11.50 13.95
C ARG A 152 21.81 11.41 14.83
N HIS A 153 21.16 10.25 14.86
CA HIS A 153 19.97 10.02 15.66
C HIS A 153 19.96 8.59 16.17
N GLN A 154 19.93 8.41 17.48
CA GLN A 154 19.81 7.10 18.13
C GLN A 154 18.33 6.74 18.23
N PHE A 155 17.87 5.82 17.39
CA PHE A 155 16.51 5.31 17.45
C PHE A 155 16.32 4.45 18.70
N LYS A 156 15.39 4.86 19.57
CA LYS A 156 15.08 4.13 20.79
C LYS A 156 14.25 2.87 20.47
N GLU A 157 14.43 1.84 21.26
CA GLU A 157 13.67 0.59 21.09
C GLU A 157 12.14 0.81 21.10
N ARG A 158 11.67 1.76 21.92
CA ARG A 158 10.26 2.16 21.94
C ARG A 158 9.80 2.75 20.61
N GLU A 159 10.58 3.62 20.00
CA GLU A 159 10.27 4.23 18.69
C GLU A 159 10.17 3.17 17.60
N ILE A 160 11.13 2.24 17.56
CA ILE A 160 11.13 1.12 16.61
C ILE A 160 9.89 0.24 16.81
N LYS A 161 9.56 -0.12 18.05
CA LYS A 161 8.39 -0.94 18.37
C LYS A 161 7.08 -0.24 18.01
N LEU A 162 6.95 1.06 18.25
CA LEU A 162 5.76 1.84 17.88
C LEU A 162 5.57 1.86 16.36
N ILE A 163 6.63 2.16 15.60
CA ILE A 163 6.54 2.17 14.14
C ILE A 163 6.21 0.77 13.60
N ALA A 164 6.80 -0.28 14.17
CA ALA A 164 6.49 -1.66 13.81
C ALA A 164 5.02 -2.02 14.09
N THR A 165 4.47 -1.56 15.21
CA THR A 165 3.05 -1.77 15.56
C THR A 165 2.14 -1.05 14.56
N VAL A 166 2.45 0.19 14.21
CA VAL A 166 1.72 0.94 13.18
C VAL A 166 1.83 0.23 11.83
N GLY A 167 3.02 -0.22 11.46
CA GLY A 167 3.24 -1.01 10.24
C GLY A 167 2.37 -2.26 10.18
N PHE A 168 2.23 -2.96 11.30
CA PHE A 168 1.36 -4.14 11.39
C PHE A 168 -0.13 -3.78 11.24
N LEU A 169 -0.60 -2.72 11.91
CA LEU A 169 -2.00 -2.27 11.82
C LEU A 169 -2.35 -1.83 10.39
N VAL A 170 -1.48 -1.04 9.77
CA VAL A 170 -1.67 -0.54 8.41
C VAL A 170 -1.51 -1.64 7.37
N GLY A 171 -0.68 -2.65 7.65
CA GLY A 171 -0.45 -3.76 6.75
C GLY A 171 -1.73 -4.51 6.38
N ALA A 172 -2.61 -4.73 7.33
CA ALA A 172 -3.90 -5.37 7.09
C ALA A 172 -4.79 -4.55 6.14
N GLU A 173 -4.77 -3.22 6.27
CA GLU A 173 -5.55 -2.32 5.43
C GLU A 173 -4.99 -2.22 4.00
N VAL A 174 -3.66 -2.08 3.87
CA VAL A 174 -2.99 -2.09 2.57
C VAL A 174 -3.30 -3.39 1.81
N GLU A 175 -3.22 -4.53 2.49
CA GLU A 175 -3.54 -5.84 1.89
C GLU A 175 -5.02 -5.96 1.52
N ARG A 176 -5.93 -5.48 2.36
CA ARG A 176 -7.36 -5.46 2.06
C ARG A 176 -7.66 -4.73 0.77
N VAL A 177 -7.13 -3.50 0.61
CA VAL A 177 -7.37 -2.70 -0.60
C VAL A 177 -6.73 -3.35 -1.83
N ARG A 178 -5.53 -3.96 -1.69
CA ARG A 178 -4.91 -4.71 -2.77
C ARG A 178 -5.80 -5.86 -3.24
N LEU A 179 -6.31 -6.67 -2.31
CA LEU A 179 -7.19 -7.80 -2.60
C LEU A 179 -8.53 -7.35 -3.20
N GLU A 180 -9.11 -6.25 -2.72
CA GLU A 180 -10.34 -5.67 -3.30
C GLU A 180 -10.12 -5.23 -4.75
N SER A 181 -8.99 -4.58 -5.05
CA SER A 181 -8.63 -4.17 -6.41
C SER A 181 -8.44 -5.39 -7.32
N GLU A 182 -7.68 -6.40 -6.89
CA GLU A 182 -7.49 -7.64 -7.63
C GLU A 182 -8.80 -8.37 -7.89
N ASN A 183 -9.67 -8.45 -6.88
CA ASN A 183 -10.98 -9.06 -7.00
C ASN A 183 -11.86 -8.31 -8.03
N SER A 184 -11.89 -6.99 -7.99
CA SER A 184 -12.61 -6.17 -8.97
C SER A 184 -12.14 -6.44 -10.40
N ILE A 185 -10.82 -6.51 -10.63
CA ILE A 185 -10.25 -6.84 -11.94
C ILE A 185 -10.65 -8.25 -12.40
N LEU A 186 -10.60 -9.23 -11.49
CA LEU A 186 -11.00 -10.60 -11.81
C LEU A 186 -12.48 -10.71 -12.14
N LEU A 187 -13.34 -10.03 -11.39
CA LEU A 187 -14.79 -10.00 -11.64
C LEU A 187 -15.10 -9.36 -13.00
N ASP A 188 -14.42 -8.25 -13.37
CA ASP A 188 -14.61 -7.62 -14.68
C ASP A 188 -14.14 -8.54 -15.84
N ARG A 189 -13.02 -9.26 -15.66
CA ARG A 189 -12.56 -10.27 -16.64
C ARG A 189 -13.57 -11.42 -16.81
N LEU A 190 -14.12 -11.92 -15.72
CA LEU A 190 -15.15 -12.99 -15.77
C LEU A 190 -16.43 -12.49 -16.44
N ALA A 191 -16.89 -11.29 -16.08
CA ALA A 191 -18.06 -10.68 -16.73
C ALA A 191 -17.82 -10.50 -18.23
N THR A 192 -16.66 -9.95 -18.62
CA THR A 192 -16.28 -9.77 -20.03
C THR A 192 -16.31 -11.08 -20.78
N ARG A 193 -15.73 -12.16 -20.23
CA ARG A 193 -15.76 -13.49 -20.85
C ARG A 193 -17.21 -13.98 -21.06
N THR A 194 -18.05 -13.81 -20.05
CA THR A 194 -19.48 -14.21 -20.14
C THR A 194 -20.21 -13.43 -21.22
N TYR A 195 -19.99 -12.13 -21.36
CA TYR A 195 -20.56 -11.31 -22.43
C TYR A 195 -20.09 -11.75 -23.80
N LEU A 196 -18.78 -12.03 -23.96
CA LEU A 196 -18.23 -12.52 -25.23
C LEU A 196 -18.83 -13.86 -25.63
N ASP A 197 -18.94 -14.82 -24.71
CA ASP A 197 -19.50 -16.14 -24.99
C ASP A 197 -20.99 -16.05 -25.39
N ARG A 198 -21.77 -15.20 -24.71
CA ARG A 198 -23.16 -14.94 -25.07
C ARG A 198 -23.30 -14.27 -26.43
N ALA A 199 -22.51 -13.26 -26.71
CA ALA A 199 -22.53 -12.55 -27.99
C ALA A 199 -22.12 -13.47 -29.16
N LYS A 200 -21.08 -14.31 -28.97
CA LYS A 200 -20.72 -15.36 -29.95
C LYS A 200 -21.88 -16.28 -30.23
N GLY A 201 -22.56 -16.81 -29.20
CA GLY A 201 -23.71 -17.66 -29.35
C GLY A 201 -24.89 -17.01 -30.09
N ILE A 202 -25.11 -15.71 -29.90
CA ILE A 202 -26.11 -14.94 -30.66
C ILE A 202 -25.72 -14.86 -32.14
N LEU A 203 -24.48 -14.46 -32.45
CA LEU A 203 -24.00 -14.34 -33.83
C LEU A 203 -24.01 -15.68 -34.57
N GLN A 204 -23.59 -16.78 -33.90
CA GLN A 204 -23.65 -18.12 -34.44
C GLN A 204 -25.08 -18.49 -34.86
N ARG A 205 -26.06 -18.25 -33.99
CA ARG A 205 -27.47 -18.55 -34.23
C ARG A 205 -28.08 -17.68 -35.34
N GLU A 206 -27.81 -16.37 -35.29
CA GLU A 206 -28.41 -15.39 -36.22
C GLU A 206 -27.80 -15.45 -37.62
N LEU A 207 -26.48 -15.57 -37.70
CA LEU A 207 -25.75 -15.50 -38.95
C LEU A 207 -25.30 -16.87 -39.50
N LYS A 208 -25.54 -17.94 -38.73
CA LYS A 208 -25.12 -19.32 -39.06
C LYS A 208 -23.62 -19.46 -39.34
N VAL A 209 -22.81 -18.71 -38.57
CA VAL A 209 -21.34 -18.72 -38.65
C VAL A 209 -20.74 -19.61 -37.55
N SER A 210 -19.48 -19.98 -37.72
CA SER A 210 -18.72 -20.70 -36.70
C SER A 210 -18.38 -19.81 -35.51
N GLU A 211 -17.94 -20.39 -34.38
CA GLU A 211 -17.52 -19.64 -33.21
C GLU A 211 -16.33 -18.72 -33.53
N ASP A 212 -15.35 -19.24 -34.29
CA ASP A 212 -14.18 -18.49 -34.71
C ASP A 212 -14.52 -17.30 -35.61
N GLU A 213 -15.48 -17.50 -36.51
CA GLU A 213 -15.96 -16.43 -37.39
C GLU A 213 -16.72 -15.36 -36.59
N ALA A 214 -17.58 -15.75 -35.65
CA ALA A 214 -18.27 -14.84 -34.77
C ALA A 214 -17.28 -14.00 -33.94
N TYR A 215 -16.24 -14.62 -33.38
CA TYR A 215 -15.20 -13.92 -32.65
C TYR A 215 -14.43 -12.92 -33.54
N ARG A 216 -14.01 -13.34 -34.75
CA ARG A 216 -13.33 -12.46 -35.71
C ARG A 216 -14.20 -11.28 -36.15
N MET A 217 -15.50 -11.47 -36.30
CA MET A 217 -16.44 -10.39 -36.61
C MET A 217 -16.46 -9.36 -35.49
N MET A 218 -16.59 -9.81 -34.24
CA MET A 218 -16.56 -8.91 -33.07
C MET A 218 -15.23 -8.19 -32.96
N GLN A 219 -14.11 -8.87 -33.22
CA GLN A 219 -12.77 -8.28 -33.17
C GLN A 219 -12.60 -7.20 -34.23
N ARG A 220 -13.05 -7.43 -35.45
CA ARG A 220 -13.02 -6.44 -36.56
C ARG A 220 -13.85 -5.20 -36.17
N GLU A 221 -15.07 -5.41 -35.69
CA GLU A 221 -15.97 -4.34 -35.30
C GLU A 221 -15.38 -3.52 -34.11
N SER A 222 -14.69 -4.19 -33.17
CA SER A 222 -13.96 -3.55 -32.07
C SER A 222 -12.86 -2.62 -32.61
N GLN A 223 -12.09 -3.07 -33.60
CA GLN A 223 -11.02 -2.27 -34.22
C GLN A 223 -11.59 -1.12 -35.04
N ASP A 224 -12.59 -1.37 -35.88
CA ASP A 224 -13.18 -0.38 -36.79
C ASP A 224 -13.87 0.78 -36.01
N ARG A 225 -14.44 0.49 -34.84
CA ARG A 225 -15.12 1.48 -34.00
C ARG A 225 -14.27 1.99 -32.83
N CYS A 226 -13.03 1.52 -32.65
CA CYS A 226 -12.19 1.86 -31.50
C CYS A 226 -12.89 1.62 -30.17
N LYS A 227 -13.67 0.52 -30.05
CA LYS A 227 -14.41 0.12 -28.85
C LYS A 227 -13.86 -1.18 -28.29
N SER A 228 -14.03 -1.37 -26.97
CA SER A 228 -13.64 -2.62 -26.33
C SER A 228 -14.47 -3.81 -26.82
N MET A 229 -13.89 -5.02 -26.79
CA MET A 229 -14.61 -6.24 -27.11
C MET A 229 -15.86 -6.43 -26.23
N LYS A 230 -15.83 -5.95 -24.98
CA LYS A 230 -16.97 -5.98 -24.04
C LYS A 230 -18.11 -5.09 -24.56
N GLU A 231 -17.84 -3.85 -24.97
CA GLU A 231 -18.86 -2.96 -25.54
C GLU A 231 -19.50 -3.52 -26.81
N ILE A 232 -18.71 -4.18 -27.66
CA ILE A 232 -19.25 -4.85 -28.85
C ILE A 232 -20.16 -6.03 -28.47
N ALA A 233 -19.74 -6.83 -27.49
CA ALA A 233 -20.56 -7.93 -26.99
C ALA A 233 -21.88 -7.44 -26.39
N GLU A 234 -21.85 -6.39 -25.60
CA GLU A 234 -23.04 -5.75 -25.01
C GLU A 234 -23.98 -5.22 -26.12
N ALA A 235 -23.45 -4.60 -27.16
CA ALA A 235 -24.22 -4.10 -28.30
C ALA A 235 -24.91 -5.26 -29.05
N VAL A 236 -24.25 -6.39 -29.27
CA VAL A 236 -24.83 -7.59 -29.88
C VAL A 236 -25.96 -8.14 -29.03
N MET A 237 -25.74 -8.26 -27.72
CA MET A 237 -26.76 -8.74 -26.77
C MET A 237 -27.99 -7.82 -26.75
N LEU A 238 -27.78 -6.51 -26.66
CA LEU A 238 -28.86 -5.52 -26.68
C LEU A 238 -29.69 -5.60 -27.96
N SER A 239 -29.01 -5.76 -29.11
CA SER A 239 -29.68 -5.92 -30.42
C SER A 239 -30.56 -7.18 -30.48
N ASP A 240 -30.09 -8.31 -29.92
CA ASP A 240 -30.88 -9.55 -29.85
C ASP A 240 -32.08 -9.38 -28.91
N ASP A 241 -31.90 -8.79 -27.75
CA ASP A 241 -32.97 -8.56 -26.79
C ASP A 241 -34.08 -7.64 -27.34
N LEU A 242 -33.70 -6.58 -28.06
CA LEU A 242 -34.64 -5.70 -28.74
C LEU A 242 -35.43 -6.44 -29.81
N ARG A 243 -34.77 -7.24 -30.64
CA ARG A 243 -35.42 -8.04 -31.68
C ARG A 243 -36.40 -9.06 -31.11
N ARG A 244 -36.09 -9.66 -29.95
CA ARG A 244 -37.01 -10.61 -29.28
C ARG A 244 -38.22 -9.92 -28.65
N ARG A 245 -38.05 -8.67 -28.23
CA ARG A 245 -39.12 -7.91 -27.57
C ARG A 245 -40.15 -7.32 -28.54
N PHE A 246 -39.76 -7.09 -29.78
CA PHE A 246 -40.58 -6.48 -30.83
C PHE A 246 -40.96 -7.48 -31.95
N ARG A 247 -40.78 -8.75 -31.71
CA ARG A 247 -41.32 -9.84 -32.50
C ARG A 247 -42.60 -10.40 -31.90
#